data_fe275afc9926321fe90ab0a455dbb9b2
#
_entry.id   fe275afc9926321fe90ab0a455dbb9b2
#
_cell.length_a   1.000
_cell.length_b   1.000
_cell.length_c   1.000
_cell.angle_alpha   90.00
_cell.angle_beta   90.00
_cell.angle_gamma   90.00
#
_symmetry.space_group_name_H-M   'P 1'
#
loop_
_entity.id
_entity.type
_entity.pdbx_description
1 polymer ?
#
loop_
_entity_poly.entity_id
_entity_poly.type
_entity_poly.pdbx_seq_one_letter_code
_entity_poly.pdbx_strand_id
1 'polypeptide(L)'
;MTRRQRNFLLLVTLVSTAAAPVFGQAKDSASIPDFSGIWTHSIPGFEPLTSGPTALINTQRRANGTGNILKLAGDYTNPILTPQAAEIVKMHAERGLNNIGDPNPRNQCWPSDLPFVFTDRPTELLQQKDKVTILYGHDHQVRQVRLNAQHPAKVTPTWYGDSVGHYDGDTLVIDTVGMKMGPYSMIDWYGTPRSEALHVIERYRMLDYEAAKDGFERDSKQHNNAPGMPLPNASGKYLQLEFTIEDKNVFTTQWTATMTYRSDGDSPLDWAENVCAENRNWYPGKEADVPRADKPDF
;
A
#
# COMPACT_ATOMS: atom_id res chain seq x y z
N MET A 1 -25.12 86.11 56.31
CA MET A 1 -25.97 85.03 55.78
C MET A 1 -25.13 84.21 54.83
N THR A 2 -24.68 83.07 55.29
CA THR A 2 -23.67 82.26 54.64
C THR A 2 -24.27 80.98 53.98
N ARG A 3 -24.14 80.84 52.70
CA ARG A 3 -24.55 79.66 51.94
C ARG A 3 -23.43 78.61 51.88
N ARG A 4 -23.63 77.48 52.55
CA ARG A 4 -22.71 76.35 52.47
C ARG A 4 -22.97 75.57 51.19
N GLN A 5 -21.91 75.46 50.36
CA GLN A 5 -21.87 74.55 49.23
C GLN A 5 -21.39 73.16 49.74
N ARG A 6 -22.21 72.10 49.45
CA ARG A 6 -21.81 70.69 49.66
C ARG A 6 -21.31 70.14 48.35
N ASN A 7 -20.01 69.90 48.33
CA ASN A 7 -19.41 69.13 47.24
C ASN A 7 -19.78 67.68 47.39
N PHE A 8 -20.43 67.11 46.38
CA PHE A 8 -20.58 65.66 46.20
C PHE A 8 -19.42 65.17 45.35
N LEU A 9 -18.49 64.36 45.97
CA LEU A 9 -17.54 63.57 45.25
C LEU A 9 -18.23 62.31 44.72
N LEU A 10 -18.33 62.20 43.41
CA LEU A 10 -18.68 60.92 42.71
C LEU A 10 -17.45 60.09 42.58
N LEU A 11 -17.38 58.99 43.34
CA LEU A 11 -16.39 57.94 43.13
C LEU A 11 -16.83 57.08 41.96
N VAL A 12 -16.14 57.17 40.83
CA VAL A 12 -16.30 56.25 39.71
C VAL A 12 -15.35 55.08 39.93
N THR A 13 -15.87 53.95 40.37
CA THR A 13 -15.10 52.68 40.39
C THR A 13 -15.04 52.08 39.01
N LEU A 14 -13.87 52.13 38.35
CA LEU A 14 -13.57 51.36 37.15
C LEU A 14 -13.43 49.88 37.57
N VAL A 15 -14.37 49.07 37.18
CA VAL A 15 -14.26 47.61 37.21
C VAL A 15 -13.53 47.19 35.92
N SER A 16 -12.23 46.93 36.00
CA SER A 16 -11.45 46.31 34.92
C SER A 16 -11.72 44.83 34.91
N THR A 17 -12.56 44.37 34.00
CA THR A 17 -12.71 42.93 33.67
C THR A 17 -11.46 42.47 32.93
N ALA A 18 -10.55 41.81 33.63
CA ALA A 18 -9.45 41.07 33.02
C ALA A 18 -10.07 39.86 32.27
N ALA A 19 -10.14 39.96 30.94
CA ALA A 19 -10.41 38.80 30.11
C ALA A 19 -9.20 37.85 30.22
N ALA A 20 -9.37 36.74 30.96
CA ALA A 20 -8.41 35.66 30.92
C ALA A 20 -8.35 35.07 29.49
N PRO A 21 -7.15 34.83 28.92
CA PRO A 21 -7.06 34.13 27.64
C PRO A 21 -7.64 32.73 27.85
N VAL A 22 -8.67 32.40 27.12
CA VAL A 22 -9.13 31.02 26.96
C VAL A 22 -8.02 30.29 26.22
N PHE A 23 -7.14 29.63 26.94
CA PHE A 23 -6.30 28.60 26.36
C PHE A 23 -7.25 27.56 25.79
N GLY A 24 -7.41 27.56 24.47
CA GLY A 24 -8.06 26.49 23.77
C GLY A 24 -7.39 25.18 24.22
N GLN A 25 -8.19 24.26 24.79
CA GLN A 25 -7.72 22.90 25.04
C GLN A 25 -7.12 22.42 23.74
N ALA A 26 -5.82 22.13 23.77
CA ALA A 26 -5.18 21.39 22.72
C ALA A 26 -6.03 20.12 22.54
N LYS A 27 -6.55 19.94 21.33
CA LYS A 27 -7.13 18.66 20.94
C LYS A 27 -6.10 17.62 21.38
N ASP A 28 -6.51 16.67 22.21
CA ASP A 28 -5.65 15.54 22.57
C ASP A 28 -5.02 15.06 21.27
N SER A 29 -3.70 15.16 21.17
CA SER A 29 -2.97 14.62 20.05
C SER A 29 -3.23 13.12 20.12
N ALA A 30 -4.10 12.63 19.22
CA ALA A 30 -4.32 11.21 19.09
C ALA A 30 -2.94 10.57 19.05
N SER A 31 -2.68 9.63 19.96
CA SER A 31 -1.39 8.95 19.97
C SER A 31 -1.24 8.24 18.63
N ILE A 32 -0.11 8.45 17.95
CA ILE A 32 0.21 7.76 16.69
C ILE A 32 0.06 6.26 16.95
N PRO A 33 -0.77 5.53 16.16
CA PRO A 33 -0.90 4.10 16.31
C PRO A 33 0.42 3.39 16.08
N ASP A 34 0.62 2.28 16.77
CA ASP A 34 1.74 1.39 16.53
C ASP A 34 1.41 0.45 15.36
N PHE A 35 1.98 0.76 14.18
CA PHE A 35 1.90 -0.07 12.98
C PHE A 35 3.03 -1.10 12.91
N SER A 36 3.97 -1.08 13.85
CA SER A 36 5.13 -1.97 13.84
C SER A 36 4.68 -3.42 13.95
N GLY A 37 5.37 -4.29 13.21
CA GLY A 37 5.12 -5.72 13.22
C GLY A 37 5.01 -6.31 11.84
N ILE A 38 4.77 -7.62 11.84
CA ILE A 38 4.66 -8.43 10.64
C ILE A 38 3.19 -8.57 10.25
N TRP A 39 2.93 -8.29 8.98
CA TRP A 39 1.61 -8.24 8.40
C TRP A 39 1.51 -9.17 7.19
N THR A 40 0.44 -9.94 7.11
CA THR A 40 0.19 -10.84 5.98
C THR A 40 -1.20 -10.62 5.38
N HIS A 41 -1.34 -10.92 4.10
CA HIS A 41 -2.59 -10.83 3.34
C HIS A 41 -2.71 -11.99 2.36
N SER A 42 -3.85 -12.12 1.70
CA SER A 42 -4.03 -13.10 0.62
C SER A 42 -3.28 -12.73 -0.65
N ILE A 43 -2.92 -13.71 -1.45
CA ILE A 43 -2.43 -13.52 -2.82
C ILE A 43 -3.53 -13.97 -3.80
N PRO A 44 -3.64 -13.38 -4.96
CA PRO A 44 -2.98 -12.21 -5.52
C PRO A 44 -3.86 -10.97 -5.45
N GLY A 45 -3.49 -9.91 -4.78
CA GLY A 45 -3.90 -8.67 -5.23
C GLY A 45 -4.79 -7.76 -4.45
N PHE A 46 -5.28 -6.81 -5.17
CA PHE A 46 -5.96 -5.65 -4.61
C PHE A 46 -7.43 -5.90 -4.43
N GLU A 47 -7.96 -5.43 -3.31
CA GLU A 47 -9.40 -5.42 -3.04
C GLU A 47 -10.00 -4.21 -3.76
N PRO A 48 -10.86 -4.43 -4.79
CA PRO A 48 -11.52 -3.31 -5.45
C PRO A 48 -12.50 -2.64 -4.50
N LEU A 49 -12.62 -1.33 -4.61
CA LEU A 49 -13.65 -0.59 -3.88
C LEU A 49 -15.05 -0.94 -4.42
N THR A 50 -16.06 -0.76 -3.59
CA THR A 50 -17.46 -1.01 -3.96
C THR A 50 -18.06 0.08 -4.87
N SER A 51 -17.40 1.23 -4.98
CA SER A 51 -17.84 2.37 -5.79
C SER A 51 -16.63 3.22 -6.24
N GLY A 52 -16.80 3.97 -7.30
CA GLY A 52 -15.77 4.83 -7.88
C GLY A 52 -14.77 4.09 -8.77
N PRO A 53 -13.80 4.80 -9.33
CA PRO A 53 -12.70 4.19 -10.06
C PRO A 53 -11.87 3.32 -9.11
N THR A 54 -11.66 2.06 -9.49
CA THR A 54 -10.99 1.06 -8.64
C THR A 54 -10.10 0.12 -9.47
N ALA A 55 -9.28 -0.67 -8.78
CA ALA A 55 -8.41 -1.66 -9.38
C ALA A 55 -9.16 -2.61 -10.34
N LEU A 56 -8.41 -3.17 -11.28
CA LEU A 56 -8.92 -4.21 -12.16
C LEU A 56 -9.34 -5.44 -11.35
N ILE A 57 -10.34 -6.13 -11.84
CA ILE A 57 -10.81 -7.40 -11.29
C ILE A 57 -10.45 -8.55 -12.22
N ASN A 58 -10.34 -9.75 -11.65
CA ASN A 58 -10.26 -10.97 -12.46
C ASN A 58 -11.59 -11.27 -13.12
N THR A 59 -11.64 -11.35 -14.45
CA THR A 59 -12.86 -11.71 -15.18
C THR A 59 -13.18 -13.19 -15.09
N GLN A 60 -12.22 -14.03 -14.74
CA GLN A 60 -12.41 -15.47 -14.63
C GLN A 60 -12.92 -15.84 -13.25
N ARG A 61 -14.05 -16.54 -13.24
CA ARG A 61 -14.74 -16.96 -12.02
C ARG A 61 -14.81 -18.48 -11.92
N ARG A 62 -14.76 -18.99 -10.70
CA ARG A 62 -15.08 -20.38 -10.37
C ARG A 62 -16.59 -20.58 -10.28
N ALA A 63 -17.04 -21.82 -10.23
CA ALA A 63 -18.47 -22.16 -10.14
C ALA A 63 -19.16 -21.53 -8.89
N ASN A 64 -18.41 -21.28 -7.82
CA ASN A 64 -18.91 -20.61 -6.61
C ASN A 64 -18.91 -19.07 -6.70
N GLY A 65 -18.56 -18.49 -7.86
CA GLY A 65 -18.52 -17.04 -8.10
C GLY A 65 -17.24 -16.34 -7.66
N THR A 66 -16.30 -17.03 -6.98
CA THR A 66 -15.02 -16.43 -6.59
C THR A 66 -14.06 -16.32 -7.78
N GLY A 67 -13.06 -15.43 -7.67
CA GLY A 67 -12.02 -15.31 -8.70
C GLY A 67 -11.24 -16.62 -8.89
N ASN A 68 -10.83 -16.88 -10.11
CA ASN A 68 -10.02 -18.06 -10.44
C ASN A 68 -8.55 -17.70 -10.56
N ILE A 69 -7.77 -17.86 -9.48
CA ILE A 69 -6.34 -17.52 -9.45
C ILE A 69 -5.47 -18.36 -10.42
N LEU A 70 -6.00 -19.49 -10.91
CA LEU A 70 -5.30 -20.31 -11.90
C LEU A 70 -5.50 -19.80 -13.33
N LYS A 71 -6.41 -18.82 -13.51
CA LYS A 71 -6.68 -18.16 -14.78
C LYS A 71 -6.81 -16.66 -14.51
N LEU A 72 -5.68 -15.98 -14.51
CA LEU A 72 -5.66 -14.54 -14.29
C LEU A 72 -5.93 -13.81 -15.60
N ALA A 73 -7.07 -13.15 -15.67
CA ALA A 73 -7.44 -12.32 -16.80
C ALA A 73 -8.08 -11.03 -16.29
N GLY A 74 -7.32 -9.94 -16.30
CA GLY A 74 -7.81 -8.62 -15.88
C GLY A 74 -8.92 -8.12 -16.79
N ASP A 75 -9.81 -7.31 -16.23
CA ASP A 75 -10.86 -6.63 -16.99
C ASP A 75 -10.28 -5.51 -17.86
N TYR A 76 -9.83 -5.87 -19.07
CA TYR A 76 -9.30 -4.92 -20.03
C TYR A 76 -10.38 -3.99 -20.65
N THR A 77 -11.67 -4.19 -20.31
CA THR A 77 -12.75 -3.27 -20.71
C THR A 77 -13.00 -2.18 -19.67
N ASN A 78 -12.29 -2.20 -18.55
CA ASN A 78 -12.45 -1.22 -17.49
C ASN A 78 -12.13 0.20 -18.02
N PRO A 79 -13.06 1.17 -17.87
CA PRO A 79 -12.93 2.51 -18.43
C PRO A 79 -11.80 3.34 -17.81
N ILE A 80 -11.17 2.89 -16.71
CA ILE A 80 -10.00 3.57 -16.16
C ILE A 80 -8.77 3.40 -17.06
N LEU A 81 -8.72 2.40 -17.93
CA LEU A 81 -7.58 2.15 -18.82
C LEU A 81 -7.61 3.06 -20.05
N THR A 82 -6.45 3.59 -20.42
CA THR A 82 -6.28 4.13 -21.76
C THR A 82 -6.36 3.02 -22.79
N PRO A 83 -6.72 3.30 -24.06
CA PRO A 83 -6.79 2.27 -25.10
C PRO A 83 -5.50 1.44 -25.23
N GLN A 84 -4.35 2.07 -25.10
CA GLN A 84 -3.06 1.37 -25.16
C GLN A 84 -2.85 0.44 -23.96
N ALA A 85 -3.19 0.87 -22.76
CA ALA A 85 -3.11 0.05 -21.56
C ALA A 85 -4.09 -1.14 -21.62
N ALA A 86 -5.30 -0.92 -22.14
CA ALA A 86 -6.32 -1.96 -22.34
C ALA A 86 -5.81 -3.08 -23.26
N GLU A 87 -5.13 -2.76 -24.37
CA GLU A 87 -4.55 -3.77 -25.27
C GLU A 87 -3.44 -4.57 -24.60
N ILE A 88 -2.62 -3.95 -23.74
CA ILE A 88 -1.58 -4.66 -22.97
C ILE A 88 -2.24 -5.63 -21.97
N VAL A 89 -3.22 -5.18 -21.18
CA VAL A 89 -3.95 -6.03 -20.23
C VAL A 89 -4.66 -7.18 -20.97
N LYS A 90 -5.24 -6.92 -22.14
CA LYS A 90 -5.87 -7.94 -22.97
C LYS A 90 -4.88 -9.01 -23.42
N MET A 91 -3.70 -8.63 -23.87
CA MET A 91 -2.65 -9.58 -24.26
C MET A 91 -2.26 -10.49 -23.08
N HIS A 92 -2.10 -9.93 -21.88
CA HIS A 92 -1.83 -10.70 -20.66
C HIS A 92 -3.00 -11.62 -20.31
N ALA A 93 -4.25 -11.14 -20.42
CA ALA A 93 -5.44 -11.94 -20.18
C ALA A 93 -5.52 -13.15 -21.13
N GLU A 94 -5.26 -12.96 -22.42
CA GLU A 94 -5.26 -14.05 -23.42
C GLU A 94 -4.19 -15.11 -23.09
N ARG A 95 -3.01 -14.72 -22.61
CA ARG A 95 -1.97 -15.64 -22.16
C ARG A 95 -2.41 -16.42 -20.92
N GLY A 96 -2.95 -15.72 -19.91
CA GLY A 96 -3.48 -16.34 -18.68
C GLY A 96 -4.61 -17.34 -18.95
N LEU A 97 -5.49 -17.04 -19.91
CA LEU A 97 -6.55 -17.95 -20.34
C LEU A 97 -6.02 -19.23 -20.99
N ASN A 98 -4.90 -19.15 -21.69
CA ASN A 98 -4.23 -20.26 -22.34
C ASN A 98 -3.21 -20.99 -21.45
N ASN A 99 -3.18 -20.69 -20.14
CA ASN A 99 -2.23 -21.22 -19.17
C ASN A 99 -0.75 -20.93 -19.54
N ILE A 100 -0.50 -19.83 -20.23
CA ILE A 100 0.84 -19.34 -20.53
C ILE A 100 1.22 -18.40 -19.39
N GLY A 101 2.24 -18.76 -18.62
CA GLY A 101 2.77 -17.90 -17.56
C GLY A 101 3.35 -16.62 -18.13
N ASP A 102 2.95 -15.48 -17.57
CA ASP A 102 3.51 -14.19 -17.94
C ASP A 102 4.80 -13.90 -17.16
N PRO A 103 5.83 -13.36 -17.83
CA PRO A 103 6.96 -12.80 -17.12
C PRO A 103 6.50 -11.64 -16.22
N ASN A 104 6.89 -11.70 -14.96
CA ASN A 104 6.61 -10.67 -13.97
C ASN A 104 7.84 -10.48 -13.05
N PRO A 105 7.90 -9.45 -12.22
CA PRO A 105 9.06 -9.21 -11.38
C PRO A 105 9.46 -10.43 -10.54
N ARG A 106 8.48 -11.14 -9.95
CA ARG A 106 8.76 -12.29 -9.08
C ARG A 106 9.38 -13.48 -9.80
N ASN A 107 8.82 -13.88 -10.95
CA ASN A 107 9.31 -15.07 -11.67
C ASN A 107 10.54 -14.81 -12.53
N GLN A 108 10.94 -13.54 -12.67
CA GLN A 108 12.13 -13.11 -13.40
C GLN A 108 13.25 -12.61 -12.50
N CYS A 109 13.10 -12.73 -11.17
CA CYS A 109 14.05 -12.24 -10.17
C CYS A 109 14.42 -10.76 -10.36
N TRP A 110 13.45 -9.95 -10.67
CA TRP A 110 13.55 -8.50 -10.69
C TRP A 110 12.92 -7.91 -9.43
N PRO A 111 13.40 -6.75 -8.97
CA PRO A 111 12.75 -6.09 -7.85
C PRO A 111 11.25 -5.86 -8.11
N SER A 112 10.41 -6.27 -7.18
CA SER A 112 8.98 -5.94 -7.19
C SER A 112 8.85 -4.46 -6.86
N ASP A 113 8.53 -3.64 -7.86
CA ASP A 113 8.37 -2.21 -7.67
C ASP A 113 6.95 -1.84 -7.19
N LEU A 114 6.73 -0.57 -6.85
CA LEU A 114 5.40 -0.08 -6.48
C LEU A 114 4.49 0.02 -7.71
N PRO A 115 3.21 -0.34 -7.56
CA PRO A 115 2.56 -0.94 -6.39
C PRO A 115 2.56 -2.47 -6.37
N PHE A 116 3.19 -3.14 -7.35
CA PHE A 116 3.24 -4.60 -7.43
C PHE A 116 3.77 -5.24 -6.14
N VAL A 117 4.73 -4.60 -5.47
CA VAL A 117 5.32 -5.05 -4.21
C VAL A 117 4.29 -5.18 -3.07
N PHE A 118 3.15 -4.49 -3.13
CA PHE A 118 2.09 -4.65 -2.14
C PHE A 118 1.50 -6.06 -2.14
N THR A 119 1.65 -6.79 -3.24
CA THR A 119 1.22 -8.19 -3.33
C THR A 119 2.22 -9.18 -2.70
N ASP A 120 3.37 -8.70 -2.23
CA ASP A 120 4.37 -9.52 -1.54
C ASP A 120 4.00 -9.70 -0.07
N ARG A 121 4.38 -10.86 0.49
CA ARG A 121 4.12 -11.21 1.89
C ARG A 121 5.22 -12.10 2.45
N PRO A 122 5.50 -12.02 3.75
CA PRO A 122 4.97 -11.04 4.68
C PRO A 122 5.48 -9.63 4.39
N THR A 123 4.88 -8.63 5.02
CA THR A 123 5.37 -7.25 5.04
C THR A 123 5.61 -6.84 6.49
N GLU A 124 6.79 -6.32 6.81
CA GLU A 124 7.09 -5.80 8.14
C GLU A 124 7.23 -4.28 8.12
N LEU A 125 6.56 -3.62 9.05
CA LEU A 125 6.68 -2.19 9.27
C LEU A 125 7.50 -1.92 10.53
N LEU A 126 8.52 -1.08 10.41
CA LEU A 126 9.36 -0.62 11.52
C LEU A 126 9.23 0.89 11.62
N GLN A 127 8.50 1.35 12.65
CA GLN A 127 8.33 2.77 12.91
C GLN A 127 9.51 3.33 13.70
N GLN A 128 10.04 4.46 13.22
CA GLN A 128 11.12 5.20 13.84
C GLN A 128 10.72 6.68 13.93
N LYS A 129 11.48 7.48 14.65
CA LYS A 129 11.15 8.89 14.88
C LYS A 129 11.03 9.73 13.61
N ASP A 130 11.90 9.47 12.64
CA ASP A 130 12.07 10.26 11.42
C ASP A 130 11.81 9.48 10.13
N LYS A 131 11.54 8.19 10.25
CA LYS A 131 11.26 7.31 9.10
C LYS A 131 10.41 6.11 9.46
N VAL A 132 9.80 5.51 8.45
CA VAL A 132 9.25 4.16 8.50
C VAL A 132 10.07 3.31 7.54
N THR A 133 10.54 2.15 8.00
CA THR A 133 11.16 1.15 7.14
C THR A 133 10.16 0.04 6.89
N ILE A 134 9.94 -0.29 5.62
CA ILE A 134 9.05 -1.36 5.18
C ILE A 134 9.92 -2.45 4.57
N LEU A 135 9.81 -3.66 5.13
CA LEU A 135 10.49 -4.85 4.65
C LEU A 135 9.45 -5.73 3.95
N TYR A 136 9.80 -6.23 2.78
CA TYR A 136 8.96 -7.14 2.01
C TYR A 136 9.63 -8.51 1.97
N GLY A 137 8.90 -9.57 2.34
CA GLY A 137 9.46 -10.90 2.52
C GLY A 137 9.97 -11.56 1.23
N HIS A 138 9.40 -11.21 0.07
CA HIS A 138 9.92 -11.69 -1.19
C HIS A 138 11.24 -10.98 -1.53
N ASP A 139 12.31 -11.76 -1.66
CA ASP A 139 13.67 -11.26 -1.97
C ASP A 139 14.23 -10.26 -0.92
N HIS A 140 13.65 -10.22 0.28
CA HIS A 140 14.06 -9.37 1.40
C HIS A 140 14.22 -7.89 1.03
N GLN A 141 13.28 -7.37 0.24
CA GLN A 141 13.33 -6.03 -0.28
C GLN A 141 13.04 -5.00 0.81
N VAL A 142 13.72 -3.87 0.76
CA VAL A 142 13.64 -2.83 1.80
C VAL A 142 13.27 -1.49 1.17
N ARG A 143 12.27 -0.82 1.76
CA ARG A 143 11.84 0.52 1.40
C ARG A 143 11.92 1.45 2.60
N GLN A 144 12.43 2.66 2.42
CA GLN A 144 12.48 3.68 3.45
C GLN A 144 11.56 4.85 3.09
N VAL A 145 10.74 5.25 4.05
CA VAL A 145 9.82 6.40 3.97
C VAL A 145 10.35 7.46 4.92
N ARG A 146 10.70 8.64 4.43
CA ARG A 146 11.16 9.77 5.24
C ARG A 146 9.96 10.52 5.80
N LEU A 147 9.85 10.61 7.12
CA LEU A 147 8.72 11.29 7.77
C LEU A 147 8.94 12.80 7.78
N ASN A 148 7.84 13.54 7.57
CA ASN A 148 7.78 15.00 7.59
C ASN A 148 8.81 15.66 6.66
N ALA A 149 9.17 14.97 5.59
CA ALA A 149 10.07 15.45 4.54
C ALA A 149 9.29 15.84 3.28
N GLN A 150 9.98 16.46 2.34
CA GLN A 150 9.47 16.74 1.00
C GLN A 150 10.30 15.97 -0.03
N HIS A 151 9.71 15.73 -1.19
CA HIS A 151 10.45 15.24 -2.33
C HIS A 151 11.51 16.25 -2.76
N PRO A 152 12.70 15.80 -3.18
CA PRO A 152 13.70 16.70 -3.74
C PRO A 152 13.19 17.31 -5.05
N ALA A 153 13.64 18.51 -5.39
CA ALA A 153 13.26 19.18 -6.63
C ALA A 153 13.56 18.35 -7.88
N LYS A 154 14.54 17.45 -7.80
CA LYS A 154 14.85 16.46 -8.82
C LYS A 154 14.97 15.09 -8.17
N VAL A 155 14.00 14.22 -8.45
CA VAL A 155 14.01 12.84 -7.98
C VAL A 155 14.89 11.99 -8.88
N THR A 156 15.79 11.20 -8.28
CA THR A 156 16.54 10.16 -8.99
C THR A 156 15.71 8.89 -8.96
N PRO A 157 15.31 8.32 -10.11
CA PRO A 157 14.48 7.13 -10.13
C PRO A 157 15.14 5.93 -9.45
N THR A 158 14.40 5.26 -8.56
CA THR A 158 14.79 4.00 -7.90
C THR A 158 13.67 2.97 -8.05
N TRP A 159 13.92 1.70 -7.70
CA TRP A 159 12.88 0.67 -7.78
C TRP A 159 11.67 0.97 -6.89
N TYR A 160 11.89 1.56 -5.72
CA TYR A 160 10.83 1.93 -4.77
C TYR A 160 10.50 3.43 -4.80
N GLY A 161 11.05 4.18 -5.75
CA GLY A 161 10.84 5.62 -5.84
C GLY A 161 11.47 6.40 -4.71
N ASP A 162 11.05 7.64 -4.58
CA ASP A 162 11.30 8.52 -3.45
C ASP A 162 10.02 8.59 -2.64
N SER A 163 10.05 8.14 -1.39
CA SER A 163 8.90 8.06 -0.49
C SER A 163 9.04 9.04 0.65
N VAL A 164 8.02 9.89 0.82
CA VAL A 164 7.86 10.78 1.96
C VAL A 164 6.56 10.46 2.67
N GLY A 165 6.47 10.73 3.98
CA GLY A 165 5.26 10.44 4.72
C GLY A 165 5.04 11.36 5.90
N HIS A 166 3.85 11.30 6.44
CA HIS A 166 3.45 12.00 7.66
C HIS A 166 2.29 11.23 8.33
N TYR A 167 2.02 11.57 9.57
CA TYR A 167 0.82 11.09 10.27
C TYR A 167 -0.29 12.13 10.16
N ASP A 168 -1.46 11.70 9.71
CA ASP A 168 -2.70 12.47 9.70
C ASP A 168 -3.69 11.81 10.68
N GLY A 169 -3.69 12.30 11.91
CA GLY A 169 -4.42 11.67 13.01
C GLY A 169 -3.87 10.27 13.31
N ASP A 170 -4.69 9.26 13.10
CA ASP A 170 -4.38 7.84 13.30
C ASP A 170 -3.90 7.12 12.02
N THR A 171 -3.68 7.85 10.95
CA THR A 171 -3.34 7.32 9.63
C THR A 171 -1.92 7.71 9.25
N LEU A 172 -1.11 6.73 8.84
CA LEU A 172 0.16 6.98 8.17
C LEU A 172 -0.11 7.20 6.68
N VAL A 173 0.22 8.39 6.20
CA VAL A 173 0.12 8.76 4.78
C VAL A 173 1.51 8.75 4.17
N ILE A 174 1.66 8.06 3.03
CA ILE A 174 2.92 7.98 2.29
C ILE A 174 2.67 8.43 0.85
N ASP A 175 3.53 9.30 0.36
CA ASP A 175 3.54 9.82 -1.00
C ASP A 175 4.81 9.32 -1.70
N THR A 176 4.66 8.72 -2.90
CA THR A 176 5.78 8.12 -3.62
C THR A 176 5.76 8.46 -5.11
N VAL A 177 6.87 8.98 -5.58
CA VAL A 177 7.13 9.33 -6.98
C VAL A 177 8.49 8.80 -7.45
N GLY A 178 8.76 8.86 -8.75
CA GLY A 178 10.08 8.55 -9.29
C GLY A 178 10.45 7.07 -9.25
N MET A 179 9.50 6.18 -9.48
CA MET A 179 9.79 4.76 -9.66
C MET A 179 10.52 4.53 -10.99
N LYS A 180 11.62 3.76 -10.91
CA LYS A 180 12.39 3.35 -12.09
C LYS A 180 11.61 2.33 -12.91
N MET A 181 11.64 2.47 -14.25
CA MET A 181 11.08 1.47 -15.16
C MET A 181 12.06 0.31 -15.39
N GLY A 182 11.51 -0.88 -15.45
CA GLY A 182 12.21 -2.11 -15.83
C GLY A 182 11.38 -2.93 -16.83
N PRO A 183 11.96 -4.01 -17.38
CA PRO A 183 11.29 -4.79 -18.42
C PRO A 183 10.03 -5.53 -17.96
N TYR A 184 9.88 -5.71 -16.65
CA TYR A 184 8.75 -6.41 -16.03
C TYR A 184 7.96 -5.51 -15.06
N SER A 185 8.14 -4.20 -15.17
CA SER A 185 7.39 -3.24 -14.34
C SER A 185 5.92 -3.27 -14.68
N MET A 186 5.09 -3.60 -13.69
CA MET A 186 3.63 -3.68 -13.79
C MET A 186 2.97 -3.32 -12.46
N ILE A 187 1.70 -3.02 -12.49
CA ILE A 187 0.93 -2.62 -11.31
C ILE A 187 0.43 -3.83 -10.52
N ASP A 188 -0.05 -4.85 -11.23
CA ASP A 188 -0.75 -6.01 -10.66
C ASP A 188 -0.48 -7.29 -11.43
N TRP A 189 -1.06 -8.39 -10.96
CA TRP A 189 -0.96 -9.71 -11.59
C TRP A 189 -1.71 -9.86 -12.91
N TYR A 190 -2.43 -8.83 -13.36
CA TYR A 190 -3.11 -8.80 -14.66
C TYR A 190 -2.23 -8.20 -15.76
N GLY A 191 -0.98 -7.86 -15.41
CA GLY A 191 -0.06 -7.23 -16.35
C GLY A 191 -0.42 -5.79 -16.68
N THR A 192 -1.14 -5.12 -15.79
CA THR A 192 -1.46 -3.71 -15.95
C THR A 192 -0.17 -2.90 -16.01
N PRO A 193 0.09 -2.18 -17.13
CA PRO A 193 1.33 -1.44 -17.27
C PRO A 193 1.39 -0.25 -16.35
N ARG A 194 2.58 0.31 -16.19
CA ARG A 194 2.83 1.62 -15.58
C ARG A 194 3.82 2.43 -16.40
N SER A 195 3.97 3.70 -16.09
CA SER A 195 4.97 4.55 -16.72
C SER A 195 5.85 5.26 -15.68
N GLU A 196 6.79 6.08 -16.13
CA GLU A 196 7.60 6.95 -15.25
C GLU A 196 6.77 8.05 -14.57
N ALA A 197 5.54 8.29 -15.05
CA ALA A 197 4.62 9.26 -14.47
C ALA A 197 3.81 8.69 -13.29
N LEU A 198 4.05 7.44 -12.91
CA LEU A 198 3.35 6.81 -11.81
C LEU A 198 3.58 7.57 -10.50
N HIS A 199 2.49 7.86 -9.82
CA HIS A 199 2.40 8.45 -8.50
C HIS A 199 1.52 7.56 -7.62
N VAL A 200 1.98 7.25 -6.42
CA VAL A 200 1.29 6.37 -5.47
C VAL A 200 1.13 7.08 -4.14
N ILE A 201 -0.11 7.18 -3.67
CA ILE A 201 -0.44 7.68 -2.34
C ILE A 201 -0.98 6.53 -1.52
N GLU A 202 -0.38 6.25 -0.37
CA GLU A 202 -0.74 5.16 0.53
C GLU A 202 -1.27 5.71 1.84
N ARG A 203 -2.26 5.02 2.43
CA ARG A 203 -2.84 5.33 3.73
C ARG A 203 -2.94 4.05 4.55
N TYR A 204 -2.14 3.97 5.61
CA TYR A 204 -2.16 2.84 6.54
C TYR A 204 -2.95 3.22 7.79
N ARG A 205 -3.91 2.39 8.16
CA ARG A 205 -4.67 2.55 9.41
C ARG A 205 -4.97 1.22 10.05
N MET A 206 -5.07 1.22 11.38
CA MET A 206 -5.52 0.04 12.10
C MET A 206 -7.03 -0.16 11.88
N LEU A 207 -7.45 -1.41 11.76
CA LEU A 207 -8.86 -1.76 11.65
C LEU A 207 -9.35 -2.48 12.91
N ASP A 208 -10.63 -2.30 13.23
CA ASP A 208 -11.34 -3.21 14.10
C ASP A 208 -11.68 -4.53 13.39
N TYR A 209 -12.19 -5.50 14.17
CA TYR A 209 -12.49 -6.84 13.65
C TYR A 209 -13.55 -6.83 12.54
N GLU A 210 -14.63 -6.04 12.69
CA GLU A 210 -15.73 -6.05 11.72
C GLU A 210 -15.30 -5.42 10.38
N ALA A 211 -14.55 -4.31 10.42
CA ALA A 211 -14.00 -3.71 9.22
C ALA A 211 -12.97 -4.62 8.53
N ALA A 212 -12.14 -5.32 9.30
CA ALA A 212 -11.20 -6.30 8.76
C ALA A 212 -11.91 -7.50 8.12
N LYS A 213 -12.97 -8.01 8.74
CA LYS A 213 -13.80 -9.09 8.21
C LYS A 213 -14.40 -8.73 6.85
N ASP A 214 -14.96 -7.52 6.73
CA ASP A 214 -15.49 -7.04 5.45
C ASP A 214 -14.41 -6.97 4.36
N GLY A 215 -13.20 -6.55 4.71
CA GLY A 215 -12.03 -6.54 3.81
C GLY A 215 -11.68 -7.95 3.33
N PHE A 216 -11.54 -8.91 4.25
CA PHE A 216 -11.24 -10.31 3.90
C PHE A 216 -12.36 -10.97 3.09
N GLU A 217 -13.62 -10.61 3.30
CA GLU A 217 -14.73 -11.10 2.49
C GLU A 217 -14.66 -10.56 1.04
N ARG A 218 -14.32 -9.28 0.86
CA ARG A 218 -14.10 -8.70 -0.49
C ARG A 218 -12.92 -9.38 -1.19
N ASP A 219 -11.79 -9.52 -0.49
CA ASP A 219 -10.63 -10.22 -1.01
C ASP A 219 -10.96 -11.67 -1.42
N SER A 220 -11.66 -12.41 -0.55
CA SER A 220 -12.08 -13.78 -0.82
C SER A 220 -12.93 -13.91 -2.09
N LYS A 221 -13.82 -12.96 -2.36
CA LYS A 221 -14.62 -12.93 -3.58
C LYS A 221 -13.77 -12.73 -4.83
N GLN A 222 -12.72 -11.94 -4.74
CA GLN A 222 -11.85 -11.65 -5.89
C GLN A 222 -10.82 -12.76 -6.15
N HIS A 223 -10.23 -13.29 -5.10
CA HIS A 223 -9.01 -14.08 -5.20
C HIS A 223 -9.19 -15.54 -4.82
N ASN A 224 -10.33 -15.91 -4.23
CA ASN A 224 -10.56 -17.26 -3.69
C ASN A 224 -9.46 -17.65 -2.71
N ASN A 225 -9.57 -17.19 -1.47
CA ASN A 225 -8.62 -17.51 -0.41
C ASN A 225 -8.17 -18.96 -0.48
N ALA A 226 -6.87 -19.15 -0.52
CA ALA A 226 -6.30 -20.49 -0.47
C ALA A 226 -6.88 -21.25 0.73
N PRO A 227 -7.25 -22.53 0.57
CA PRO A 227 -7.68 -23.34 1.70
C PRO A 227 -6.62 -23.27 2.79
N GLY A 228 -7.01 -22.91 4.00
CA GLY A 228 -6.11 -22.81 5.15
C GLY A 228 -5.70 -21.42 5.59
N MET A 229 -6.12 -20.34 4.92
CA MET A 229 -6.03 -19.01 5.52
C MET A 229 -7.03 -18.95 6.68
N PRO A 230 -6.60 -18.80 7.93
CA PRO A 230 -7.52 -18.66 9.04
C PRO A 230 -8.39 -17.43 8.84
N LEU A 231 -9.68 -17.57 9.10
CA LEU A 231 -10.58 -16.41 9.18
C LEU A 231 -10.08 -15.44 10.27
N PRO A 232 -10.33 -14.15 10.12
CA PRO A 232 -10.02 -13.20 11.16
C PRO A 232 -10.69 -13.61 12.47
N ASN A 233 -10.00 -13.40 13.58
CA ASN A 233 -10.52 -13.65 14.92
C ASN A 233 -10.67 -12.32 15.68
N ALA A 234 -11.59 -12.26 16.61
CA ALA A 234 -11.94 -11.02 17.33
C ALA A 234 -10.78 -10.45 18.17
N SER A 235 -9.75 -11.23 18.47
CA SER A 235 -8.55 -10.81 19.23
C SER A 235 -7.37 -10.43 18.34
N GLY A 236 -7.49 -10.57 17.03
CA GLY A 236 -6.44 -10.25 16.07
C GLY A 236 -6.18 -8.74 15.93
N LYS A 237 -4.99 -8.37 15.48
CA LYS A 237 -4.68 -7.03 15.01
C LYS A 237 -4.79 -6.98 13.50
N TYR A 238 -5.38 -5.92 12.99
CA TYR A 238 -5.63 -5.74 11.56
C TYR A 238 -5.14 -4.38 11.08
N LEU A 239 -4.61 -4.35 9.88
CA LEU A 239 -4.12 -3.17 9.21
C LEU A 239 -4.78 -3.06 7.83
N GLN A 240 -5.18 -1.88 7.43
CA GLN A 240 -5.57 -1.58 6.06
C GLN A 240 -4.52 -0.72 5.41
N LEU A 241 -4.14 -1.09 4.21
CA LEU A 241 -3.54 -0.21 3.22
C LEU A 241 -4.64 0.20 2.24
N GLU A 242 -4.96 1.49 2.19
CA GLU A 242 -5.67 2.11 1.09
C GLU A 242 -4.63 2.83 0.23
N PHE A 243 -4.67 2.63 -1.09
CA PHE A 243 -3.74 3.31 -1.96
C PHE A 243 -4.42 3.84 -3.21
N THR A 244 -3.97 5.03 -3.62
CA THR A 244 -4.43 5.70 -4.83
C THR A 244 -3.32 5.71 -5.86
N ILE A 245 -3.67 5.39 -7.08
CA ILE A 245 -2.76 5.33 -8.23
C ILE A 245 -3.12 6.44 -9.22
N GLU A 246 -2.12 7.20 -9.60
CA GLU A 246 -2.17 8.17 -10.70
C GLU A 246 -1.07 7.83 -11.71
N ASP A 247 -1.43 7.63 -12.96
CA ASP A 247 -0.50 7.54 -14.08
C ASP A 247 -1.23 7.95 -15.36
N LYS A 248 -1.07 9.21 -15.74
CA LYS A 248 -1.77 9.83 -16.87
C LYS A 248 -1.49 9.19 -18.23
N ASN A 249 -0.41 8.39 -18.34
CA ASN A 249 -0.06 7.68 -19.57
C ASN A 249 -0.76 6.32 -19.67
N VAL A 250 -1.27 5.82 -18.54
CA VAL A 250 -1.87 4.47 -18.43
C VAL A 250 -3.35 4.57 -18.10
N PHE A 251 -3.74 5.51 -17.25
CA PHE A 251 -5.12 5.64 -16.75
C PHE A 251 -5.79 6.93 -17.21
N THR A 252 -7.09 6.84 -17.48
CA THR A 252 -7.96 7.97 -17.81
C THR A 252 -8.31 8.82 -16.59
N THR A 253 -8.22 8.23 -15.41
CA THR A 253 -8.46 8.85 -14.10
C THR A 253 -7.65 8.14 -13.02
N GLN A 254 -7.41 8.81 -11.90
CA GLN A 254 -6.91 8.14 -10.70
C GLN A 254 -7.91 7.11 -10.21
N TRP A 255 -7.42 6.07 -9.57
CA TRP A 255 -8.23 5.02 -8.97
C TRP A 255 -7.65 4.58 -7.63
N THR A 256 -8.48 3.98 -6.80
CA THR A 256 -8.11 3.55 -5.46
C THR A 256 -8.46 2.08 -5.25
N ALA A 257 -7.65 1.40 -4.46
CA ALA A 257 -7.92 0.06 -3.97
C ALA A 257 -7.48 -0.08 -2.51
N THR A 258 -7.87 -1.18 -1.89
CA THR A 258 -7.46 -1.51 -0.52
C THR A 258 -6.78 -2.86 -0.46
N MET A 259 -6.05 -3.08 0.61
CA MET A 259 -5.56 -4.38 1.05
C MET A 259 -5.76 -4.50 2.55
N THR A 260 -6.30 -5.62 2.98
CA THR A 260 -6.52 -5.90 4.40
C THR A 260 -5.51 -6.92 4.87
N TYR A 261 -4.74 -6.54 5.88
CA TYR A 261 -3.72 -7.36 6.50
C TYR A 261 -4.17 -7.81 7.88
N ARG A 262 -3.66 -8.95 8.29
CA ARG A 262 -3.68 -9.40 9.69
C ARG A 262 -2.27 -9.44 10.23
N SER A 263 -2.12 -9.24 11.52
CA SER A 263 -0.87 -9.53 12.20
C SER A 263 -0.65 -11.04 12.22
N ASP A 264 0.51 -11.48 11.78
CA ASP A 264 0.85 -12.91 11.77
C ASP A 264 1.43 -13.35 13.13
N GLY A 265 1.63 -12.39 14.04
CA GLY A 265 2.13 -12.66 15.40
C GLY A 265 3.48 -13.36 15.39
N ASP A 266 3.59 -14.41 16.18
CA ASP A 266 4.81 -15.21 16.33
C ASP A 266 4.86 -16.39 15.35
N SER A 267 4.38 -16.25 14.11
CA SER A 267 4.44 -17.33 13.14
C SER A 267 5.90 -17.70 12.81
N PRO A 268 6.32 -18.95 12.93
CA PRO A 268 7.67 -19.35 12.59
C PRO A 268 7.99 -19.27 11.09
N LEU A 269 7.01 -18.90 10.26
CA LEU A 269 7.17 -18.68 8.82
C LEU A 269 7.40 -17.21 8.47
N ASP A 270 7.47 -16.32 9.46
CA ASP A 270 7.44 -14.88 9.28
C ASP A 270 8.58 -14.35 8.42
N TRP A 271 9.74 -14.95 8.51
CA TRP A 271 10.90 -14.56 7.69
C TRP A 271 11.65 -15.80 7.19
N ALA A 272 10.91 -16.76 6.62
CA ALA A 272 11.56 -17.80 5.84
C ALA A 272 12.39 -17.15 4.73
N GLU A 273 13.64 -17.53 4.62
CA GLU A 273 14.51 -17.05 3.55
C GLU A 273 13.85 -17.34 2.19
N ASN A 274 13.64 -16.28 1.41
CA ASN A 274 13.01 -16.34 0.09
C ASN A 274 13.86 -15.55 -0.89
N VAL A 275 14.83 -16.23 -1.49
CA VAL A 275 15.76 -15.65 -2.45
C VAL A 275 15.40 -16.17 -3.84
N CYS A 276 14.94 -15.29 -4.69
CA CYS A 276 14.50 -15.64 -6.04
C CYS A 276 15.59 -16.33 -6.86
N ALA A 277 16.83 -15.91 -6.70
CA ALA A 277 17.99 -16.48 -7.41
C ALA A 277 18.22 -17.96 -7.09
N GLU A 278 17.71 -18.48 -5.97
CA GLU A 278 17.82 -19.89 -5.60
C GLU A 278 16.74 -20.77 -6.24
N ASN A 279 15.63 -20.18 -6.70
CA ASN A 279 14.53 -20.88 -7.38
C ASN A 279 14.81 -21.22 -8.84
N ARG A 280 16.04 -21.57 -9.17
CA ARG A 280 16.50 -21.86 -10.53
C ARG A 280 15.80 -23.04 -11.20
N ASN A 281 15.12 -23.87 -10.46
CA ASN A 281 14.54 -25.14 -10.93
C ASN A 281 13.01 -25.10 -11.05
N TRP A 282 12.41 -23.92 -11.13
CA TRP A 282 10.95 -23.78 -11.29
C TRP A 282 10.42 -24.30 -12.64
N TYR A 283 11.32 -24.51 -13.61
CA TYR A 283 10.98 -25.09 -14.91
C TYR A 283 11.46 -26.54 -14.95
N PRO A 284 10.56 -27.54 -14.83
CA PRO A 284 10.96 -28.94 -14.92
C PRO A 284 11.78 -29.20 -16.19
N GLY A 285 13.04 -29.63 -16.00
CA GLY A 285 13.90 -30.08 -17.07
C GLY A 285 14.93 -29.10 -17.65
N LYS A 286 15.08 -27.90 -17.06
CA LYS A 286 16.21 -26.99 -17.39
C LYS A 286 16.82 -26.46 -16.10
N GLU A 287 17.93 -27.02 -15.68
CA GLU A 287 18.86 -26.31 -14.81
C GLU A 287 19.31 -25.05 -15.55
N ALA A 288 19.12 -23.87 -14.95
CA ALA A 288 19.77 -22.68 -15.46
C ALA A 288 21.28 -22.91 -15.32
N ASP A 289 21.96 -22.97 -16.46
CA ASP A 289 23.42 -23.07 -16.50
C ASP A 289 23.97 -21.71 -16.04
N VAL A 290 24.22 -21.61 -14.73
CA VAL A 290 24.89 -20.43 -14.18
C VAL A 290 26.38 -20.65 -14.43
N PRO A 291 27.01 -19.80 -15.20
CA PRO A 291 28.46 -19.83 -15.40
C PRO A 291 29.12 -19.80 -14.00
N ARG A 292 29.81 -20.88 -13.67
CA ARG A 292 30.64 -20.95 -12.46
C ARG A 292 32.05 -20.63 -12.90
N ALA A 293 32.66 -19.62 -12.30
CA ALA A 293 34.08 -19.42 -12.44
C ALA A 293 34.80 -20.63 -11.82
N ASP A 294 35.74 -21.25 -12.55
CA ASP A 294 36.53 -22.38 -12.04
C ASP A 294 37.39 -21.97 -10.84
N LYS A 295 37.63 -20.69 -10.66
CA LYS A 295 38.34 -20.10 -9.53
C LYS A 295 37.71 -18.76 -9.17
N PRO A 296 37.54 -18.45 -7.88
CA PRO A 296 37.18 -17.10 -7.45
C PRO A 296 38.31 -16.14 -7.84
N ASP A 297 37.95 -14.97 -8.35
CA ASP A 297 38.87 -13.92 -8.82
C ASP A 297 39.03 -12.77 -7.81
N PHE A 298 38.81 -13.05 -6.52
CA PHE A 298 39.01 -12.15 -5.39
C PHE A 298 40.09 -12.68 -4.43
#